data_ea5b981870481d89ae4442fd36d42f45
#
_entry.id   ea5b981870481d89ae4442fd36d42f45
#
_cell.length_a   1.000
_cell.length_b   1.000
_cell.length_c   1.000
_cell.angle_alpha   90.00
_cell.angle_beta   90.00
_cell.angle_gamma   90.00
#
_symmetry.space_group_name_H-M   'P 1'
#
loop_
_entity.id
_entity.type
_entity.pdbx_description
1 polymer ?
#
loop_
_entity_poly.entity_id
_entity_poly.type
_entity_poly.pdbx_seq_one_letter_code
_entity_poly.pdbx_strand_id
1 'polypeptide(L)'
;MANVRKYTEQIASAKKGKDVRAAIVSAINEVSDENNTYNQTKADIQAAQKSINADVTKNQQIQQAFNSNLQQAKEVQKDLAAKMNTGTALAENLEKKNTTATSLDKSLGEKNTAATKTVQT
;
A
#
# COMPACT_ATOMS: atom_id res chain seq x y z
N MET A 1 17.19 -5.45 38.82
CA MET A 1 17.97 -4.53 39.64
C MET A 1 19.04 -5.28 40.44
N ALA A 2 20.28 -4.76 40.53
CA ALA A 2 21.33 -5.41 41.30
C ALA A 2 20.94 -5.52 42.76
N ASN A 3 21.20 -6.68 43.37
CA ASN A 3 20.90 -6.90 44.77
C ASN A 3 22.06 -6.41 45.66
N VAL A 4 22.25 -5.09 45.69
CA VAL A 4 23.33 -4.45 46.45
C VAL A 4 23.17 -4.64 47.96
N ARG A 5 21.94 -4.79 48.44
CA ARG A 5 21.64 -5.03 49.85
C ARG A 5 22.34 -6.26 50.40
N LYS A 6 22.39 -7.34 49.65
CA LYS A 6 23.11 -8.56 50.02
C LYS A 6 24.57 -8.28 50.32
N TYR A 7 25.23 -7.48 49.52
CA TYR A 7 26.65 -7.13 49.69
C TYR A 7 26.88 -6.14 50.81
N THR A 8 25.99 -5.19 51.01
CA THR A 8 26.09 -4.26 52.17
C THR A 8 25.92 -5.00 53.49
N GLU A 9 25.04 -6.00 53.59
CA GLU A 9 24.89 -6.86 54.74
C GLU A 9 26.14 -7.69 54.98
N GLN A 10 26.76 -8.24 53.93
CA GLN A 10 28.02 -8.97 54.02
C GLN A 10 29.17 -8.09 54.52
N ILE A 11 29.25 -6.85 54.04
CA ILE A 11 30.25 -5.88 54.49
C ILE A 11 30.07 -5.57 55.97
N ALA A 12 28.84 -5.30 56.40
CA ALA A 12 28.52 -4.96 57.80
C ALA A 12 28.85 -6.10 58.76
N SER A 13 28.70 -7.36 58.34
CA SER A 13 28.97 -8.55 59.16
C SER A 13 30.38 -9.10 59.02
N ALA A 14 31.17 -8.62 58.08
CA ALA A 14 32.54 -9.12 57.84
C ALA A 14 33.49 -8.80 58.98
N LYS A 15 34.18 -9.82 59.49
CA LYS A 15 35.14 -9.67 60.65
C LYS A 15 36.57 -9.45 60.18
N LYS A 16 36.87 -9.72 58.90
CA LYS A 16 38.22 -9.59 58.33
C LYS A 16 38.22 -8.65 57.13
N GLY A 17 39.26 -7.83 57.00
CA GLY A 17 39.40 -6.91 55.89
C GLY A 17 39.35 -7.56 54.50
N LYS A 18 39.81 -8.81 54.40
CA LYS A 18 39.68 -9.61 53.15
C LYS A 18 38.25 -9.83 52.75
N ASP A 19 37.39 -10.15 53.71
CA ASP A 19 35.96 -10.43 53.44
C ASP A 19 35.21 -9.14 53.07
N VAL A 20 35.58 -8.03 53.67
CA VAL A 20 35.06 -6.70 53.32
C VAL A 20 35.42 -6.33 51.89
N ARG A 21 36.68 -6.50 51.53
CA ARG A 21 37.13 -6.22 50.15
C ARG A 21 36.46 -7.10 49.13
N ALA A 22 36.28 -8.39 49.39
CA ALA A 22 35.61 -9.33 48.51
C ALA A 22 34.13 -8.93 48.30
N ALA A 23 33.43 -8.55 49.34
CA ALA A 23 32.03 -8.10 49.27
C ALA A 23 31.89 -6.80 48.44
N ILE A 24 32.81 -5.85 48.63
CA ILE A 24 32.81 -4.59 47.83
C ILE A 24 33.06 -4.89 46.34
N VAL A 25 34.06 -5.72 46.03
CA VAL A 25 34.37 -6.09 44.63
C VAL A 25 33.16 -6.76 43.98
N SER A 26 32.52 -7.70 44.66
CA SER A 26 31.34 -8.39 44.16
C SER A 26 30.18 -7.42 43.92
N ALA A 27 29.95 -6.47 44.84
CA ALA A 27 28.90 -5.46 44.68
C ALA A 27 29.16 -4.56 43.45
N ILE A 28 30.40 -4.10 43.28
CA ILE A 28 30.80 -3.25 42.15
C ILE A 28 30.63 -4.00 40.82
N ASN A 29 31.07 -5.27 40.78
CA ASN A 29 30.93 -6.09 39.58
C ASN A 29 29.48 -6.30 39.18
N GLU A 30 28.60 -6.57 40.16
CA GLU A 30 27.19 -6.77 39.88
C GLU A 30 26.51 -5.50 39.38
N VAL A 31 26.82 -4.34 39.93
CA VAL A 31 26.33 -3.05 39.46
C VAL A 31 26.85 -2.76 38.06
N SER A 32 28.12 -3.06 37.78
CA SER A 32 28.71 -2.90 36.46
C SER A 32 28.03 -3.77 35.40
N ASP A 33 27.79 -5.04 35.75
CA ASP A 33 27.12 -5.98 34.83
C ASP A 33 25.67 -5.54 34.55
N GLU A 34 24.95 -5.10 35.54
CA GLU A 34 23.59 -4.59 35.38
C GLU A 34 23.57 -3.31 34.53
N ASN A 35 24.55 -2.43 34.71
CA ASN A 35 24.68 -1.22 33.92
C ASN A 35 25.00 -1.54 32.46
N ASN A 36 25.85 -2.54 32.21
CA ASN A 36 26.12 -3.01 30.84
C ASN A 36 24.88 -3.59 30.17
N THR A 37 24.08 -4.38 30.91
CA THR A 37 22.80 -4.92 30.41
C THR A 37 21.82 -3.80 30.09
N TYR A 38 21.73 -2.79 30.96
CA TYR A 38 20.88 -1.62 30.70
C TYR A 38 21.28 -0.88 29.43
N ASN A 39 22.59 -0.65 29.24
CA ASN A 39 23.11 0.02 28.05
C ASN A 39 22.84 -0.79 26.78
N GLN A 40 22.96 -2.11 26.84
CA GLN A 40 22.64 -2.99 25.71
C GLN A 40 21.15 -2.94 25.36
N THR A 41 20.29 -3.03 26.38
CA THR A 41 18.84 -2.92 26.19
C THR A 41 18.45 -1.58 25.58
N LYS A 42 19.06 -0.49 26.03
CA LYS A 42 18.85 0.84 25.47
C LYS A 42 19.23 0.88 23.99
N ALA A 43 20.38 0.30 23.63
CA ALA A 43 20.82 0.23 22.23
C ALA A 43 19.86 -0.58 21.38
N ASP A 44 19.38 -1.72 21.88
CA ASP A 44 18.41 -2.58 21.19
C ASP A 44 17.07 -1.86 20.95
N ILE A 45 16.60 -1.11 21.93
CA ILE A 45 15.38 -0.30 21.82
C ILE A 45 15.56 0.80 20.77
N GLN A 46 16.70 1.48 20.76
CA GLN A 46 16.99 2.50 19.76
C GLN A 46 17.05 1.92 18.34
N ALA A 47 17.66 0.74 18.18
CA ALA A 47 17.69 0.04 16.90
C ALA A 47 16.28 -0.37 16.43
N ALA A 48 15.46 -0.89 17.34
CA ALA A 48 14.07 -1.24 17.05
C ALA A 48 13.25 -0.01 16.65
N GLN A 49 13.42 1.10 17.35
CA GLN A 49 12.75 2.38 17.04
C GLN A 49 13.11 2.86 15.62
N LYS A 50 14.39 2.79 15.27
CA LYS A 50 14.87 3.17 13.95
C LYS A 50 14.24 2.29 12.86
N SER A 51 14.16 0.99 13.11
CA SER A 51 13.52 0.04 12.19
C SER A 51 12.03 0.35 12.01
N ILE A 52 11.32 0.59 13.09
CA ILE A 52 9.89 0.95 13.06
C ILE A 52 9.68 2.24 12.27
N ASN A 53 10.50 3.26 12.49
CA ASN A 53 10.40 4.52 11.76
C ASN A 53 10.63 4.33 10.26
N ALA A 54 11.57 3.47 9.88
CA ALA A 54 11.81 3.12 8.48
C ALA A 54 10.60 2.41 7.86
N ASP A 55 9.98 1.49 8.59
CA ASP A 55 8.79 0.76 8.13
C ASP A 55 7.59 1.70 7.98
N VAL A 56 7.40 2.63 8.91
CA VAL A 56 6.36 3.66 8.81
C VAL A 56 6.55 4.48 7.53
N THR A 57 7.77 4.91 7.25
CA THR A 57 8.08 5.66 6.02
C THR A 57 7.77 4.84 4.76
N LYS A 58 8.15 3.57 4.73
CA LYS A 58 7.84 2.67 3.61
C LYS A 58 6.34 2.50 3.43
N ASN A 59 5.61 2.33 4.52
CA ASN A 59 4.16 2.18 4.47
C ASN A 59 3.48 3.43 3.93
N GLN A 60 3.96 4.61 4.30
CA GLN A 60 3.47 5.88 3.76
C GLN A 60 3.71 5.97 2.25
N GLN A 61 4.89 5.56 1.78
CA GLN A 61 5.21 5.52 0.34
C GLN A 61 4.31 4.55 -0.42
N ILE A 62 4.06 3.36 0.14
CA ILE A 62 3.15 2.36 -0.44
C ILE A 62 1.74 2.92 -0.54
N GLN A 63 1.27 3.60 0.50
CA GLN A 63 -0.06 4.21 0.52
C GLN A 63 -0.19 5.31 -0.55
N GLN A 64 0.84 6.14 -0.72
CA GLN A 64 0.87 7.16 -1.77
C GLN A 64 0.83 6.53 -3.17
N ALA A 65 1.62 5.48 -3.39
CA ALA A 65 1.63 4.74 -4.66
C ALA A 65 0.27 4.10 -4.94
N PHE A 66 -0.34 3.50 -3.93
CA PHE A 66 -1.67 2.92 -4.05
C PHE A 66 -2.72 3.97 -4.42
N ASN A 67 -2.71 5.12 -3.75
CA ASN A 67 -3.63 6.21 -4.06
C ASN A 67 -3.45 6.74 -5.48
N SER A 68 -2.19 6.86 -5.93
CA SER A 68 -1.87 7.25 -7.30
C SER A 68 -2.41 6.24 -8.32
N ASN A 69 -2.19 4.95 -8.07
CA ASN A 69 -2.70 3.87 -8.93
C ASN A 69 -4.23 3.85 -8.98
N LEU A 70 -4.87 4.07 -7.83
CA LEU A 70 -6.33 4.16 -7.76
C LEU A 70 -6.86 5.33 -8.59
N GLN A 71 -6.19 6.47 -8.54
CA GLN A 71 -6.55 7.64 -9.33
C GLN A 71 -6.41 7.37 -10.83
N GLN A 72 -5.32 6.74 -11.24
CA GLN A 72 -5.11 6.32 -12.63
C GLN A 72 -6.19 5.33 -13.10
N ALA A 73 -6.55 4.36 -12.27
CA ALA A 73 -7.61 3.41 -12.58
C ALA A 73 -8.97 4.10 -12.78
N LYS A 74 -9.27 5.10 -11.96
CA LYS A 74 -10.50 5.90 -12.11
C LYS A 74 -10.52 6.67 -13.43
N GLU A 75 -9.38 7.23 -13.84
CA GLU A 75 -9.26 7.95 -15.11
C GLU A 75 -9.43 7.01 -16.30
N VAL A 76 -8.82 5.82 -16.25
CA VAL A 76 -8.99 4.78 -17.29
C VAL A 76 -10.45 4.36 -17.36
N GLN A 77 -11.10 4.16 -16.24
CA GLN A 77 -12.52 3.79 -16.18
C GLN A 77 -13.41 4.86 -16.79
N LYS A 78 -13.14 6.12 -16.52
CA LYS A 78 -13.84 7.26 -17.09
C LYS A 78 -13.65 7.34 -18.60
N ASP A 79 -12.43 7.14 -19.08
CA ASP A 79 -12.09 7.14 -20.50
C ASP A 79 -12.78 5.99 -21.24
N LEU A 80 -12.77 4.80 -20.62
CA LEU A 80 -13.47 3.64 -21.17
C LEU A 80 -14.98 3.90 -21.29
N ALA A 81 -15.61 4.48 -20.28
CA ALA A 81 -17.03 4.83 -20.33
C ALA A 81 -17.33 5.82 -21.46
N ALA A 82 -16.47 6.82 -21.67
CA ALA A 82 -16.62 7.77 -22.77
C ALA A 82 -16.51 7.07 -24.14
N LYS A 83 -15.58 6.15 -24.29
CA LYS A 83 -15.39 5.37 -25.52
C LYS A 83 -16.58 4.44 -25.79
N MET A 84 -17.13 3.84 -24.75
CA MET A 84 -18.34 3.02 -24.86
C MET A 84 -19.54 3.85 -25.32
N ASN A 85 -19.72 5.05 -24.78
CA ASN A 85 -20.78 5.97 -25.21
C ASN A 85 -20.61 6.38 -26.69
N THR A 86 -19.38 6.67 -27.10
CA THR A 86 -19.08 6.97 -28.50
C THR A 86 -19.39 5.79 -29.38
N GLY A 87 -19.02 4.58 -28.99
CA GLY A 87 -19.30 3.36 -29.73
C GLY A 87 -20.80 3.11 -29.88
N THR A 88 -21.57 3.32 -28.84
CA THR A 88 -23.02 3.20 -28.84
C THR A 88 -23.65 4.21 -29.82
N ALA A 89 -23.21 5.47 -29.78
CA ALA A 89 -23.69 6.50 -30.68
C ALA A 89 -23.38 6.18 -32.15
N LEU A 90 -22.19 5.64 -32.43
CA LEU A 90 -21.80 5.20 -33.76
C LEU A 90 -22.66 4.02 -34.26
N ALA A 91 -22.93 3.06 -33.38
CA ALA A 91 -23.81 1.92 -33.72
C ALA A 91 -25.24 2.36 -34.07
N GLU A 92 -25.79 3.28 -33.26
CA GLU A 92 -27.11 3.84 -33.54
C GLU A 92 -27.15 4.61 -34.87
N ASN A 93 -26.12 5.40 -35.13
CA ASN A 93 -26.01 6.16 -36.36
C ASN A 93 -25.88 5.22 -37.58
N LEU A 94 -25.10 4.16 -37.48
CA LEU A 94 -24.96 3.15 -38.52
C LEU A 94 -26.29 2.44 -38.78
N GLU A 95 -27.04 2.10 -37.74
CA GLU A 95 -28.35 1.48 -37.86
C GLU A 95 -29.32 2.40 -38.61
N LYS A 96 -29.35 3.68 -38.29
CA LYS A 96 -30.17 4.68 -38.99
C LYS A 96 -29.82 4.78 -40.45
N LYS A 97 -28.52 4.83 -40.79
CA LYS A 97 -28.06 4.88 -42.15
C LYS A 97 -28.43 3.62 -42.93
N ASN A 98 -28.34 2.48 -42.28
CA ASN A 98 -28.69 1.19 -42.86
C ASN A 98 -30.21 1.11 -43.17
N THR A 99 -31.03 1.59 -42.25
CA THR A 99 -32.48 1.69 -42.45
C THR A 99 -32.81 2.62 -43.63
N THR A 100 -32.15 3.77 -43.73
CA THR A 100 -32.32 4.72 -44.82
C THR A 100 -31.91 4.09 -46.16
N ALA A 101 -30.77 3.40 -46.22
CA ALA A 101 -30.30 2.72 -47.40
C ALA A 101 -31.28 1.62 -47.88
N THR A 102 -31.82 0.85 -46.93
CA THR A 102 -32.84 -0.17 -47.22
C THR A 102 -34.11 0.45 -47.81
N SER A 103 -34.55 1.58 -47.25
CA SER A 103 -35.73 2.30 -47.75
C SER A 103 -35.49 2.87 -49.15
N LEU A 104 -34.30 3.41 -49.41
CA LEU A 104 -33.93 3.91 -50.75
C LEU A 104 -33.85 2.78 -51.78
N ASP A 105 -33.29 1.64 -51.42
CA ASP A 105 -33.21 0.47 -52.26
C ASP A 105 -34.59 -0.03 -52.67
N LYS A 106 -35.52 -0.12 -51.73
CA LYS A 106 -36.90 -0.47 -51.96
C LYS A 106 -37.60 0.52 -52.90
N SER A 107 -37.43 1.81 -52.63
CA SER A 107 -38.02 2.88 -53.47
C SER A 107 -37.49 2.85 -54.88
N LEU A 108 -36.18 2.64 -55.05
CA LEU A 108 -35.55 2.52 -56.37
C LEU A 108 -36.06 1.29 -57.11
N GLY A 109 -36.20 0.16 -56.43
CA GLY A 109 -36.78 -1.07 -57.03
C GLY A 109 -38.18 -0.88 -57.51
N GLU A 110 -39.03 -0.20 -56.75
CA GLU A 110 -40.41 0.13 -57.10
C GLU A 110 -40.49 1.04 -58.34
N LYS A 111 -39.64 2.07 -58.34
CA LYS A 111 -39.54 2.99 -59.49
C LYS A 111 -39.04 2.28 -60.75
N ASN A 112 -38.07 1.40 -60.60
CA ASN A 112 -37.53 0.62 -61.72
C ASN A 112 -38.58 -0.33 -62.27
N THR A 113 -39.37 -0.98 -61.44
CA THR A 113 -40.48 -1.82 -61.86
C THR A 113 -41.55 -1.04 -62.63
N ALA A 114 -41.92 0.15 -62.14
CA ALA A 114 -42.87 1.05 -62.76
C ALA A 114 -42.37 1.50 -64.14
N ALA A 115 -41.08 1.89 -64.22
CA ALA A 115 -40.47 2.30 -65.49
C ALA A 115 -40.44 1.15 -66.54
N THR A 116 -40.09 -0.05 -66.11
CA THR A 116 -40.10 -1.24 -66.96
C THR A 116 -41.51 -1.52 -67.46
N LYS A 117 -42.50 -1.44 -66.63
CA LYS A 117 -43.90 -1.65 -67.01
C LYS A 117 -44.36 -0.60 -67.99
N THR A 118 -43.98 0.64 -67.83
CA THR A 118 -44.30 1.72 -68.77
C THR A 118 -43.70 1.47 -70.13
N VAL A 119 -42.49 0.97 -70.23
CA VAL A 119 -41.79 0.68 -71.48
C VAL A 119 -42.47 -0.49 -72.22
N GLN A 120 -43.05 -1.47 -71.52
CA GLN A 120 -43.70 -2.63 -72.07
C GLN A 120 -45.11 -2.36 -72.60
N THR A 121 -45.71 -1.29 -72.16
CA THR A 121 -47.03 -0.86 -72.75
C THR A 121 -46.84 0.10 -73.86
#